data_4b422f27454dbf52bf6087d0a5b50748
#
_entry.id   4b422f27454dbf52bf6087d0a5b50748
#
_cell.length_a   1.000
_cell.length_b   1.000
_cell.length_c   1.000
_cell.angle_alpha   90.00
_cell.angle_beta   90.00
_cell.angle_gamma   90.00
#
_symmetry.space_group_name_H-M   'P 1'
#
loop_
_entity.id
_entity.type
_entity.pdbx_description
1 polymer ?
#
loop_
_entity_poly.entity_id
_entity_poly.type
_entity_poly.pdbx_seq_one_letter_code
_entity_poly.pdbx_strand_id
1 'polypeptide(L)'
;MFIFILGIAVLSCDPKPSQECIDLSSEISKVKNNIELYSMVWDKAINGRNIEIINLDNFDENIKAITADGDIVGIDAFKAYYNNYLTGFSDAEFNIVDVFGQGDKVVKHWNFKGTHDGDFFGIPATGKKIDLIGTTLVLMKGGKIVQEQDFFDNYSLLSQLGLTPTE
;
A
#
# COMPACT_ATOMS: atom_id res chain seq x y z
N MET A 1 18.38 -72.13 -18.81
CA MET A 1 18.63 -70.70 -19.20
C MET A 1 17.92 -69.84 -18.16
N PHE A 2 18.63 -69.43 -17.09
CA PHE A 2 18.09 -68.62 -16.00
C PHE A 2 18.33 -67.15 -16.32
N ILE A 3 17.26 -66.35 -16.49
CA ILE A 3 17.36 -64.92 -16.70
C ILE A 3 17.32 -64.25 -15.31
N PHE A 4 18.45 -63.69 -14.91
CA PHE A 4 18.52 -62.81 -13.75
C PHE A 4 17.99 -61.41 -14.14
N ILE A 5 16.84 -61.04 -13.62
CA ILE A 5 16.35 -59.64 -13.73
C ILE A 5 16.97 -58.85 -12.58
N LEU A 6 17.95 -58.01 -12.91
CA LEU A 6 18.58 -57.07 -11.99
C LEU A 6 17.64 -55.86 -11.82
N GLY A 7 16.89 -55.84 -10.72
CA GLY A 7 16.08 -54.71 -10.39
C GLY A 7 16.94 -53.53 -9.93
N ILE A 8 16.99 -52.48 -10.73
CA ILE A 8 17.60 -51.18 -10.34
C ILE A 8 16.59 -50.45 -9.42
N ALA A 9 16.82 -50.46 -8.12
CA ALA A 9 16.14 -49.62 -7.19
C ALA A 9 16.68 -48.19 -7.34
N VAL A 10 15.93 -47.32 -8.00
CA VAL A 10 16.19 -45.87 -8.03
C VAL A 10 15.77 -45.33 -6.67
N LEU A 11 16.72 -45.15 -5.75
CA LEU A 11 16.50 -44.36 -4.53
C LEU A 11 16.41 -42.92 -4.96
N SER A 12 15.17 -42.39 -5.09
CA SER A 12 14.93 -40.99 -5.19
C SER A 12 15.20 -40.38 -3.81
N CYS A 13 16.39 -39.85 -3.60
CA CYS A 13 16.69 -38.96 -2.50
C CYS A 13 16.15 -37.58 -2.91
N ASP A 14 14.97 -37.18 -2.43
CA ASP A 14 14.58 -35.76 -2.40
C ASP A 14 15.46 -35.08 -1.33
N PRO A 15 16.45 -34.26 -1.70
CA PRO A 15 17.27 -33.57 -0.71
C PRO A 15 16.37 -32.60 0.05
N LYS A 16 16.33 -32.72 1.38
CA LYS A 16 15.66 -31.70 2.21
C LYS A 16 16.26 -30.33 1.89
N PRO A 17 15.43 -29.31 1.72
CA PRO A 17 15.92 -27.95 1.45
C PRO A 17 16.89 -27.53 2.57
N SER A 18 17.95 -26.81 2.20
CA SER A 18 18.87 -26.23 3.17
C SER A 18 18.17 -25.19 4.03
N GLN A 19 18.70 -24.91 5.22
CA GLN A 19 18.14 -23.84 6.09
C GLN A 19 18.11 -22.50 5.36
N GLU A 20 19.11 -22.18 4.57
CA GLU A 20 19.16 -20.99 3.75
C GLU A 20 17.99 -20.90 2.73
N CYS A 21 17.65 -22.01 2.08
CA CYS A 21 16.49 -22.06 1.18
C CYS A 21 15.17 -21.85 1.93
N ILE A 22 15.05 -22.37 3.15
CA ILE A 22 13.87 -22.19 3.99
C ILE A 22 13.73 -20.73 4.41
N ASP A 23 14.83 -20.12 4.87
CA ASP A 23 14.87 -18.73 5.32
C ASP A 23 14.55 -17.76 4.16
N LEU A 24 15.13 -17.98 2.99
CA LEU A 24 14.84 -17.19 1.78
C LEU A 24 13.38 -17.33 1.35
N SER A 25 12.83 -18.54 1.36
CA SER A 25 11.42 -18.79 1.03
C SER A 25 10.48 -18.08 2.02
N SER A 26 10.83 -18.04 3.30
CA SER A 26 10.10 -17.33 4.34
C SER A 26 10.10 -15.82 4.09
N GLU A 27 11.27 -15.24 3.78
CA GLU A 27 11.39 -13.81 3.47
C GLU A 27 10.61 -13.42 2.21
N ILE A 28 10.66 -14.23 1.16
CA ILE A 28 9.88 -14.01 -0.07
C ILE A 28 8.38 -14.03 0.25
N SER A 29 7.93 -15.02 1.03
CA SER A 29 6.52 -15.13 1.43
C SER A 29 6.06 -13.94 2.27
N LYS A 30 6.91 -13.47 3.19
CA LYS A 30 6.65 -12.28 4.02
C LYS A 30 6.46 -11.04 3.15
N VAL A 31 7.38 -10.78 2.20
CA VAL A 31 7.28 -9.63 1.29
C VAL A 31 6.01 -9.71 0.45
N LYS A 32 5.70 -10.88 -0.09
CA LYS A 32 4.47 -11.10 -0.86
C LYS A 32 3.23 -10.78 -0.02
N ASN A 33 3.12 -11.31 1.19
CA ASN A 33 1.99 -11.08 2.08
C ASN A 33 1.86 -9.60 2.46
N ASN A 34 2.97 -8.90 2.70
CA ASN A 34 2.98 -7.46 2.98
C ASN A 34 2.43 -6.66 1.79
N ILE A 35 2.85 -6.98 0.56
CA ILE A 35 2.37 -6.33 -0.67
C ILE A 35 0.87 -6.59 -0.87
N GLU A 36 0.42 -7.83 -0.70
CA GLU A 36 -0.99 -8.22 -0.85
C GLU A 36 -1.88 -7.51 0.17
N LEU A 37 -1.49 -7.50 1.45
CA LEU A 37 -2.21 -6.79 2.50
C LEU A 37 -2.30 -5.29 2.17
N TYR A 38 -1.17 -4.69 1.86
CA TYR A 38 -1.08 -3.25 1.61
C TYR A 38 -1.93 -2.83 0.41
N SER A 39 -1.85 -3.57 -0.68
CA SER A 39 -2.65 -3.32 -1.88
C SER A 39 -4.15 -3.47 -1.63
N MET A 40 -4.55 -4.53 -0.94
CA MET A 40 -5.94 -4.81 -0.58
C MET A 40 -6.53 -3.72 0.30
N VAL A 41 -5.77 -3.24 1.30
CA VAL A 41 -6.24 -2.20 2.22
C VAL A 41 -6.55 -0.91 1.48
N TRP A 42 -5.66 -0.44 0.62
CA TRP A 42 -5.85 0.82 -0.09
C TRP A 42 -6.92 0.74 -1.19
N ASP A 43 -7.05 -0.40 -1.87
CA ASP A 43 -8.17 -0.63 -2.79
C ASP A 43 -9.52 -0.54 -2.06
N LYS A 44 -9.64 -1.22 -0.92
CA LYS A 44 -10.88 -1.18 -0.12
C LYS A 44 -11.14 0.18 0.51
N ALA A 45 -10.09 0.86 1.00
CA ALA A 45 -10.23 2.16 1.64
C ALA A 45 -10.76 3.21 0.65
N ILE A 46 -10.16 3.33 -0.52
CA ILE A 46 -10.49 4.38 -1.49
C ILE A 46 -11.55 3.91 -2.48
N ASN A 47 -11.29 2.90 -3.31
CA ASN A 47 -12.22 2.43 -4.34
C ASN A 47 -13.48 1.79 -3.73
N GLY A 48 -13.31 1.04 -2.64
CA GLY A 48 -14.41 0.49 -1.85
C GLY A 48 -15.09 1.50 -0.94
N ARG A 49 -14.58 2.72 -0.81
CA ARG A 49 -15.03 3.78 0.12
C ARG A 49 -15.24 3.27 1.55
N ASN A 50 -14.40 2.33 1.97
CA ASN A 50 -14.47 1.70 3.29
C ASN A 50 -13.29 2.10 4.16
N ILE A 51 -13.38 3.29 4.78
CA ILE A 51 -12.31 3.79 5.66
C ILE A 51 -12.13 2.92 6.91
N GLU A 52 -13.12 2.10 7.29
CA GLU A 52 -13.05 1.22 8.45
C GLU A 52 -12.09 0.03 8.26
N ILE A 53 -11.57 -0.19 7.04
CA ILE A 53 -10.47 -1.14 6.81
C ILE A 53 -9.17 -0.67 7.48
N ILE A 54 -9.05 0.63 7.79
CA ILE A 54 -7.99 1.19 8.62
C ILE A 54 -8.34 0.86 10.08
N ASN A 55 -7.91 -0.29 10.54
CA ASN A 55 -8.20 -0.83 11.87
C ASN A 55 -7.00 -1.63 12.41
N LEU A 56 -7.12 -2.09 13.64
CA LEU A 56 -6.05 -2.79 14.36
C LEU A 56 -5.69 -4.17 13.77
N ASP A 57 -6.48 -4.72 12.86
CA ASP A 57 -6.11 -5.96 12.17
C ASP A 57 -5.02 -5.70 11.11
N ASN A 58 -5.07 -4.54 10.46
CA ASN A 58 -4.22 -4.19 9.32
C ASN A 58 -3.13 -3.16 9.67
N PHE A 59 -3.35 -2.35 10.71
CA PHE A 59 -2.47 -1.25 11.10
C PHE A 59 -2.01 -1.38 12.56
N ASP A 60 -0.87 -0.79 12.86
CA ASP A 60 -0.43 -0.61 14.25
C ASP A 60 -1.25 0.49 14.92
N GLU A 61 -1.47 0.39 16.23
CA GLU A 61 -2.18 1.41 17.01
C GLU A 61 -1.50 2.78 16.91
N ASN A 62 -0.17 2.78 16.87
CA ASN A 62 0.67 3.98 16.75
C ASN A 62 1.14 4.22 15.32
N ILE A 63 0.37 3.79 14.32
CA ILE A 63 0.66 4.06 12.90
C ILE A 63 1.03 5.52 12.69
N LYS A 64 2.00 5.77 11.82
CA LYS A 64 2.52 7.09 11.54
C LYS A 64 2.39 7.44 10.06
N ALA A 65 1.75 8.55 9.73
CA ALA A 65 1.91 9.19 8.43
C ALA A 65 2.93 10.33 8.57
N ILE A 66 4.02 10.25 7.79
CA ILE A 66 5.02 11.31 7.73
C ILE A 66 4.58 12.32 6.68
N THR A 67 4.35 13.56 7.10
CA THR A 67 3.93 14.65 6.21
C THR A 67 4.87 15.85 6.31
N ALA A 68 4.79 16.77 5.36
CA ALA A 68 5.59 17.99 5.37
C ALA A 68 5.24 18.92 6.56
N ASP A 69 3.99 18.84 7.06
CA ASP A 69 3.48 19.69 8.13
C ASP A 69 3.63 19.04 9.52
N GLY A 70 4.26 17.86 9.58
CA GLY A 70 4.50 17.09 10.80
C GLY A 70 3.88 15.70 10.75
N ASP A 71 4.31 14.83 11.67
CA ASP A 71 3.84 13.45 11.73
C ASP A 71 2.41 13.37 12.28
N ILE A 72 1.57 12.59 11.62
CA ILE A 72 0.26 12.17 12.11
C ILE A 72 0.44 10.83 12.78
N VAL A 73 0.15 10.74 14.08
CA VAL A 73 0.42 9.54 14.88
C VAL A 73 -0.88 9.00 15.50
N GLY A 74 -1.04 7.70 15.42
CA GLY A 74 -2.20 6.97 15.96
C GLY A 74 -3.28 6.70 14.93
N ILE A 75 -3.94 5.55 15.09
CA ILE A 75 -4.85 5.01 14.08
C ILE A 75 -6.06 5.91 13.80
N ASP A 76 -6.60 6.57 14.82
CA ASP A 76 -7.76 7.45 14.65
C ASP A 76 -7.39 8.71 13.88
N ALA A 77 -6.23 9.33 14.19
CA ALA A 77 -5.73 10.48 13.45
C ALA A 77 -5.37 10.12 12.00
N PHE A 78 -4.75 8.96 11.81
CA PHE A 78 -4.43 8.43 10.49
C PHE A 78 -5.68 8.19 9.65
N LYS A 79 -6.71 7.54 10.23
CA LYS A 79 -8.00 7.33 9.58
C LYS A 79 -8.68 8.65 9.22
N ALA A 80 -8.71 9.61 10.13
CA ALA A 80 -9.28 10.94 9.89
C ALA A 80 -8.56 11.67 8.75
N TYR A 81 -7.22 11.58 8.70
CA TYR A 81 -6.42 12.19 7.64
C TYR A 81 -6.80 11.64 6.25
N TYR A 82 -6.81 10.33 6.08
CA TYR A 82 -7.15 9.72 4.78
C TYR A 82 -8.64 9.81 4.44
N ASN A 83 -9.51 9.96 5.43
CA ASN A 83 -10.93 10.20 5.17
C ASN A 83 -11.19 11.51 4.40
N ASN A 84 -10.30 12.52 4.48
CA ASN A 84 -10.41 13.74 3.69
C ASN A 84 -10.44 13.47 2.18
N TYR A 85 -9.76 12.41 1.72
CA TYR A 85 -9.82 12.02 0.30
C TYR A 85 -11.20 11.49 -0.09
N LEU A 86 -11.89 10.80 0.80
CA LEU A 86 -13.24 10.30 0.56
C LEU A 86 -14.30 11.40 0.67
N THR A 87 -14.12 12.37 1.58
CA THR A 87 -15.02 13.50 1.70
C THR A 87 -14.84 14.52 0.58
N GLY A 88 -13.62 14.75 0.15
CA GLY A 88 -13.28 15.71 -0.91
C GLY A 88 -13.64 15.26 -2.32
N PHE A 89 -13.69 13.93 -2.55
CA PHE A 89 -13.83 13.33 -3.89
C PHE A 89 -14.84 12.19 -3.85
N SER A 90 -16.08 12.44 -4.29
CA SER A 90 -17.14 11.41 -4.25
C SER A 90 -16.91 10.30 -5.29
N ASP A 91 -16.21 10.62 -6.38
CA ASP A 91 -15.85 9.75 -7.50
C ASP A 91 -14.36 9.35 -7.49
N ALA A 92 -13.75 9.32 -6.29
CA ALA A 92 -12.34 8.96 -6.14
C ALA A 92 -12.03 7.59 -6.77
N GLU A 93 -11.01 7.57 -7.62
CA GLU A 93 -10.41 6.37 -8.20
C GLU A 93 -8.93 6.29 -7.80
N PHE A 94 -8.55 5.16 -7.24
CA PHE A 94 -7.18 4.90 -6.83
C PHE A 94 -6.62 3.67 -7.53
N ASN A 95 -5.54 3.85 -8.27
CA ASN A 95 -4.90 2.77 -9.00
C ASN A 95 -3.46 2.58 -8.54
N ILE A 96 -3.11 1.38 -8.11
CA ILE A 96 -1.73 0.98 -7.87
C ILE A 96 -1.12 0.59 -9.21
N VAL A 97 -0.20 1.43 -9.70
CA VAL A 97 0.48 1.25 -10.99
C VAL A 97 1.57 0.20 -10.87
N ASP A 98 2.33 0.25 -9.76
CA ASP A 98 3.37 -0.71 -9.43
C ASP A 98 3.57 -0.78 -7.92
N VAL A 99 3.94 -1.96 -7.42
CA VAL A 99 4.24 -2.19 -6.01
C VAL A 99 5.30 -3.26 -5.86
N PHE A 100 6.30 -2.98 -5.06
CA PHE A 100 7.38 -3.91 -4.74
C PHE A 100 7.84 -3.75 -3.31
N GLY A 101 8.61 -4.72 -2.80
CA GLY A 101 9.07 -4.67 -1.42
C GLY A 101 10.35 -5.46 -1.18
N GLN A 102 10.97 -5.18 -0.04
CA GLN A 102 12.12 -5.89 0.49
C GLN A 102 12.06 -5.92 2.02
N GLY A 103 12.09 -7.11 2.61
CA GLY A 103 11.97 -7.26 4.06
C GLY A 103 10.65 -6.68 4.59
N ASP A 104 10.76 -5.67 5.44
CA ASP A 104 9.63 -4.96 6.03
C ASP A 104 9.22 -3.69 5.26
N LYS A 105 9.86 -3.41 4.14
CA LYS A 105 9.57 -2.20 3.35
C LYS A 105 8.77 -2.53 2.11
N VAL A 106 7.76 -1.70 1.84
CA VAL A 106 6.98 -1.72 0.60
C VAL A 106 7.04 -0.34 -0.03
N VAL A 107 7.14 -0.29 -1.34
CA VAL A 107 7.05 0.93 -2.14
C VAL A 107 5.90 0.76 -3.09
N LYS A 108 5.00 1.74 -3.10
CA LYS A 108 3.83 1.79 -3.99
C LYS A 108 3.95 3.00 -4.90
N HIS A 109 3.85 2.79 -6.23
CA HIS A 109 3.61 3.83 -7.21
C HIS A 109 2.12 3.83 -7.53
N TRP A 110 1.47 4.99 -7.45
CA TRP A 110 0.03 5.10 -7.54
C TRP A 110 -0.43 6.27 -8.41
N ASN A 111 -1.68 6.17 -8.86
CA ASN A 111 -2.43 7.25 -9.48
C ASN A 111 -3.75 7.44 -8.73
N PHE A 112 -4.08 8.68 -8.40
CA PHE A 112 -5.34 9.09 -7.77
C PHE A 112 -6.06 10.09 -8.67
N LYS A 113 -7.33 9.83 -8.94
CA LYS A 113 -8.21 10.69 -9.73
C LYS A 113 -9.50 10.97 -8.99
N GLY A 114 -10.11 12.10 -9.30
CA GLY A 114 -11.44 12.42 -8.78
C GLY A 114 -11.84 13.85 -9.09
N THR A 115 -13.11 14.12 -8.85
CA THR A 115 -13.69 15.47 -8.93
C THR A 115 -13.76 16.03 -7.50
N HIS A 116 -13.16 17.19 -7.26
CA HIS A 116 -13.20 17.86 -5.97
C HIS A 116 -14.58 18.49 -5.75
N ASP A 117 -15.50 17.70 -5.25
CA ASP A 117 -16.92 18.03 -5.08
C ASP A 117 -17.37 18.10 -3.60
N GLY A 118 -16.43 17.89 -2.65
CA GLY A 118 -16.66 18.00 -1.22
C GLY A 118 -15.55 18.76 -0.49
N ASP A 119 -15.60 18.79 0.84
CA ASP A 119 -14.53 19.39 1.65
C ASP A 119 -13.29 18.53 1.63
N PHE A 120 -12.14 19.12 1.30
CA PHE A 120 -10.83 18.47 1.27
C PHE A 120 -9.84 19.28 2.13
N PHE A 121 -9.55 18.78 3.33
CA PHE A 121 -8.71 19.47 4.32
C PHE A 121 -9.15 20.92 4.59
N GLY A 122 -10.45 21.19 4.69
CA GLY A 122 -11.01 22.54 4.90
C GLY A 122 -11.07 23.39 3.64
N ILE A 123 -10.70 22.86 2.48
CA ILE A 123 -10.85 23.52 1.19
C ILE A 123 -12.22 23.19 0.62
N PRO A 124 -13.10 24.17 0.42
CA PRO A 124 -14.43 23.95 -0.16
C PRO A 124 -14.34 23.41 -1.59
N ALA A 125 -15.34 22.63 -2.01
CA ALA A 125 -15.44 22.04 -3.34
C ALA A 125 -15.17 23.07 -4.46
N THR A 126 -14.22 22.76 -5.31
CA THR A 126 -13.86 23.60 -6.49
C THR A 126 -14.53 23.13 -7.78
N GLY A 127 -15.12 21.92 -7.80
CA GLY A 127 -15.65 21.25 -8.97
C GLY A 127 -14.59 20.85 -10.00
N LYS A 128 -13.31 20.95 -9.66
CA LYS A 128 -12.20 20.62 -10.55
C LYS A 128 -11.87 19.13 -10.48
N LYS A 129 -11.43 18.60 -11.61
CA LYS A 129 -10.89 17.22 -11.69
C LYS A 129 -9.40 17.26 -11.43
N ILE A 130 -8.93 16.25 -10.69
CA ILE A 130 -7.51 16.02 -10.47
C ILE A 130 -7.08 14.66 -11.02
N ASP A 131 -5.82 14.58 -11.43
CA ASP A 131 -5.12 13.38 -11.86
C ASP A 131 -3.69 13.46 -11.31
N LEU A 132 -3.45 12.76 -10.21
CA LEU A 132 -2.20 12.80 -9.48
C LEU A 132 -1.49 11.47 -9.55
N ILE A 133 -0.18 11.53 -9.66
CA ILE A 133 0.70 10.38 -9.48
C ILE A 133 1.59 10.61 -8.27
N GLY A 134 1.91 9.54 -7.57
CA GLY A 134 2.79 9.62 -6.42
C GLY A 134 3.37 8.27 -6.06
N THR A 135 4.20 8.31 -5.03
CA THR A 135 4.86 7.13 -4.47
C THR A 135 4.72 7.16 -2.97
N THR A 136 4.44 6.01 -2.36
CA THR A 136 4.40 5.86 -0.90
C THR A 136 5.52 4.94 -0.45
N LEU A 137 6.29 5.38 0.53
CA LEU A 137 7.19 4.53 1.30
C LEU A 137 6.45 3.98 2.51
N VAL A 138 6.48 2.67 2.68
CA VAL A 138 5.74 1.95 3.73
C VAL A 138 6.70 1.14 4.57
N LEU A 139 6.52 1.16 5.88
CA LEU A 139 7.13 0.24 6.80
C LEU A 139 6.06 -0.71 7.36
N MET A 140 6.34 -2.00 7.28
CA MET A 140 5.53 -3.07 7.84
C MET A 140 6.22 -3.65 9.07
N LYS A 141 5.46 -4.15 10.02
CA LYS A 141 6.00 -4.89 11.17
C LYS A 141 4.98 -5.90 11.67
N GLY A 142 5.38 -7.16 11.78
CA GLY A 142 4.48 -8.21 12.27
C GLY A 142 3.20 -8.37 11.43
N GLY A 143 3.27 -8.12 10.12
CA GLY A 143 2.12 -8.20 9.21
C GLY A 143 1.17 -7.00 9.30
N LYS A 144 1.58 -5.89 9.93
CA LYS A 144 0.80 -4.66 10.02
C LYS A 144 1.54 -3.47 9.43
N ILE A 145 0.79 -2.50 8.94
CA ILE A 145 1.31 -1.22 8.47
C ILE A 145 1.63 -0.36 9.70
N VAL A 146 2.88 0.09 9.84
CA VAL A 146 3.34 0.88 11.00
C VAL A 146 3.74 2.30 10.63
N GLN A 147 4.05 2.55 9.34
CA GLN A 147 4.40 3.88 8.87
C GLN A 147 4.15 4.01 7.37
N GLU A 148 3.71 5.19 6.95
CA GLU A 148 3.61 5.61 5.56
C GLU A 148 4.17 7.00 5.35
N GLN A 149 4.71 7.23 4.16
CA GLN A 149 5.13 8.55 3.70
C GLN A 149 4.82 8.68 2.22
N ASP A 150 3.89 9.58 1.89
CA ASP A 150 3.50 9.87 0.52
C ASP A 150 4.38 10.96 -0.09
N PHE A 151 4.76 10.76 -1.34
CA PHE A 151 5.49 11.71 -2.16
C PHE A 151 4.70 11.96 -3.44
N PHE A 152 4.23 13.17 -3.62
CA PHE A 152 3.57 13.64 -4.83
C PHE A 152 3.79 15.15 -4.99
N ASP A 153 3.48 15.67 -6.16
CA ASP A 153 3.66 17.08 -6.45
C ASP A 153 2.47 17.91 -5.91
N ASN A 154 2.66 18.53 -4.75
CA ASN A 154 1.68 19.41 -4.12
C ASN A 154 1.35 20.63 -4.99
N TYR A 155 2.32 21.16 -5.74
CA TYR A 155 2.04 22.28 -6.65
C TYR A 155 1.09 21.85 -7.77
N SER A 156 1.31 20.67 -8.33
CA SER A 156 0.40 20.09 -9.34
C SER A 156 -1.01 19.90 -8.77
N LEU A 157 -1.15 19.38 -7.55
CA LEU A 157 -2.45 19.25 -6.88
C LEU A 157 -3.15 20.61 -6.75
N LEU A 158 -2.49 21.61 -6.16
CA LEU A 158 -3.07 22.93 -5.96
C LEU A 158 -3.41 23.63 -7.29
N SER A 159 -2.57 23.44 -8.31
CA SER A 159 -2.80 23.98 -9.65
C SER A 159 -4.04 23.36 -10.30
N GLN A 160 -4.19 22.03 -10.22
CA GLN A 160 -5.35 21.33 -10.75
C GLN A 160 -6.65 21.73 -10.01
N LEU A 161 -6.56 22.01 -8.72
CA LEU A 161 -7.69 22.56 -7.93
C LEU A 161 -8.00 24.04 -8.21
N GLY A 162 -7.12 24.74 -8.95
CA GLY A 162 -7.26 26.17 -9.25
C GLY A 162 -6.92 27.06 -8.07
N LEU A 163 -6.05 26.61 -7.17
CA LEU A 163 -5.67 27.31 -5.93
C LEU A 163 -4.27 27.94 -5.98
N THR A 164 -3.57 27.82 -7.09
CA THR A 164 -2.31 28.54 -7.31
C THR A 164 -2.59 29.96 -7.77
N PRO A 165 -1.72 30.96 -7.42
CA PRO A 165 -1.83 32.30 -7.98
C PRO A 165 -1.83 32.26 -9.52
N THR A 166 -2.79 32.94 -10.15
CA THR A 166 -2.72 33.23 -11.59
C THR A 166 -1.74 34.37 -11.78
N GLU A 167 -0.74 34.17 -12.67
CA GLU A 167 0.14 35.27 -13.11
C GLU A 167 -0.65 36.40 -13.77
#